data_1df7326a4d1b89b1cb03110aa1edefc4
#
_entry.id   1df7326a4d1b89b1cb03110aa1edefc4
#
_cell.length_a   1.000
_cell.length_b   1.000
_cell.length_c   1.000
_cell.angle_alpha   90.00
_cell.angle_beta   90.00
_cell.angle_gamma   90.00
#
_symmetry.space_group_name_H-M   'P 1'
#
loop_
_entity.id
_entity.type
_entity.pdbx_description
1 polymer ?
#
loop_
_entity_poly.entity_id
_entity_poly.type
_entity_poly.pdbx_seq_one_letter_code
_entity_poly.pdbx_strand_id
1 'polypeptide(L)'
;MADSIRPATIDPAAVLWSAAEADRVDRPLLLVLHGYGSSEGDLFALAPHLPLQPAIAALRAPLPVGQGWSWFPLGVPGDPVGEALDAAALGIIEWLDALPEQPTSIGLLGFSQGGAMTLQLMRHAPERFAFAVQLSGFIASGTHPGDERLAELRPPVFWGRGTLDPVIPEAAVARTQAWLPGRSTLTERIYEGLGHSISQAELGEIVTFLREQYT
;
A
#
# COMPACT_ATOMS: atom_id res chain seq x y z
N MET A 1 30.71 -2.86 7.03
CA MET A 1 29.57 -2.05 7.46
C MET A 1 28.57 -2.14 6.32
N ALA A 2 27.37 -2.67 6.54
CA ALA A 2 26.34 -2.62 5.51
C ALA A 2 26.03 -1.13 5.29
N ASP A 3 26.13 -0.67 4.03
CA ASP A 3 25.66 0.68 3.67
C ASP A 3 24.18 0.78 4.10
N SER A 4 23.87 1.75 4.94
CA SER A 4 22.47 2.00 5.32
C SER A 4 21.71 2.46 4.09
N ILE A 5 20.62 1.77 3.74
CA ILE A 5 19.73 2.17 2.65
C ILE A 5 19.27 3.60 2.91
N ARG A 6 19.50 4.48 1.92
CA ARG A 6 19.04 5.86 2.01
C ARG A 6 17.56 5.95 1.66
N PRO A 7 16.71 6.48 2.57
CA PRO A 7 15.30 6.67 2.31
C PRO A 7 15.02 7.55 1.09
N ALA A 8 13.99 7.22 0.33
CA ALA A 8 13.51 8.09 -0.75
C ALA A 8 12.76 9.29 -0.16
N THR A 9 12.86 10.46 -0.78
CA THR A 9 12.18 11.65 -0.29
C THR A 9 10.74 11.70 -0.78
N ILE A 10 9.78 11.75 0.14
CA ILE A 10 8.37 12.03 -0.16
C ILE A 10 8.16 13.55 -0.10
N ASP A 11 7.63 14.13 -1.18
CA ASP A 11 7.32 15.56 -1.23
C ASP A 11 6.00 15.86 -0.49
N PRO A 12 6.05 16.53 0.69
CA PRO A 12 4.83 16.80 1.45
C PRO A 12 3.88 17.78 0.73
N ALA A 13 4.39 18.61 -0.19
CA ALA A 13 3.57 19.55 -0.95
C ALA A 13 2.75 18.84 -2.05
N ALA A 14 3.12 17.61 -2.42
CA ALA A 14 2.43 16.81 -3.42
C ALA A 14 1.39 15.86 -2.81
N VAL A 15 1.23 15.83 -1.49
CA VAL A 15 0.24 14.95 -0.83
C VAL A 15 -1.15 15.53 -0.96
N LEU A 16 -2.09 14.73 -1.45
CA LEU A 16 -3.51 15.09 -1.46
C LEU A 16 -4.18 14.61 -0.16
N TRP A 17 -4.85 15.52 0.51
CA TRP A 17 -5.56 15.26 1.75
C TRP A 17 -7.07 15.40 1.59
N SER A 18 -7.85 14.47 2.17
CA SER A 18 -9.32 14.54 2.19
C SER A 18 -9.86 15.50 3.26
N ALA A 19 -9.01 15.96 4.18
CA ALA A 19 -9.38 16.83 5.29
C ALA A 19 -8.34 17.94 5.49
N ALA A 20 -8.77 19.12 5.94
CA ALA A 20 -7.88 20.20 6.34
C ALA A 20 -7.02 19.77 7.54
N GLU A 21 -5.88 20.42 7.76
CA GLU A 21 -4.93 20.03 8.81
C GLU A 21 -5.59 19.99 10.20
N ALA A 22 -6.37 21.00 10.55
CA ALA A 22 -7.09 21.05 11.83
C ALA A 22 -8.12 19.92 12.02
N ASP A 23 -8.63 19.36 10.91
CA ASP A 23 -9.64 18.29 10.93
C ASP A 23 -9.02 16.87 10.91
N ARG A 24 -7.69 16.75 10.98
CA ARG A 24 -6.96 15.47 11.03
C ARG A 24 -6.61 15.04 12.45
N VAL A 25 -6.64 15.97 13.40
CA VAL A 25 -6.32 15.73 14.81
C VAL A 25 -7.22 14.63 15.38
N ASP A 26 -6.62 13.72 16.14
CA ASP A 26 -7.29 12.57 16.76
C ASP A 26 -8.08 11.67 15.79
N ARG A 27 -7.71 11.68 14.52
CA ARG A 27 -8.33 10.80 13.51
C ARG A 27 -7.39 9.70 13.05
N PRO A 28 -7.93 8.55 12.64
CA PRO A 28 -7.15 7.56 11.91
C PRO A 28 -6.77 8.09 10.52
N LEU A 29 -5.69 7.55 9.97
CA LEU A 29 -5.17 7.85 8.65
C LEU A 29 -5.36 6.64 7.72
N LEU A 30 -5.88 6.87 6.53
CA LEU A 30 -5.79 5.94 5.40
C LEU A 30 -4.75 6.47 4.41
N LEU A 31 -3.62 5.78 4.33
CA LEU A 31 -2.56 6.11 3.39
C LEU A 31 -2.83 5.42 2.05
N VAL A 32 -2.83 6.19 0.97
CA VAL A 32 -3.21 5.71 -0.37
C VAL A 32 -2.02 5.81 -1.33
N LEU A 33 -1.67 4.68 -1.98
CA LEU A 33 -0.46 4.49 -2.77
C LEU A 33 -0.81 4.05 -4.21
N HIS A 34 -0.57 4.92 -5.18
CA HIS A 34 -0.90 4.69 -6.59
C HIS A 34 0.00 3.66 -7.29
N GLY A 35 -0.39 3.21 -8.47
CA GLY A 35 0.37 2.31 -9.32
C GLY A 35 1.50 3.00 -10.09
N TYR A 36 2.35 2.20 -10.76
CA TYR A 36 3.43 2.68 -11.62
C TYR A 36 2.92 3.61 -12.73
N GLY A 37 3.61 4.72 -12.94
CA GLY A 37 3.30 5.68 -14.00
C GLY A 37 2.07 6.54 -13.74
N SER A 38 1.46 6.41 -12.56
CA SER A 38 0.30 7.18 -12.11
C SER A 38 0.70 8.33 -11.19
N SER A 39 -0.23 8.88 -10.42
CA SER A 39 -0.03 9.98 -9.50
C SER A 39 -0.91 9.86 -8.26
N GLU A 40 -0.69 10.73 -7.30
CA GLU A 40 -1.49 10.86 -6.07
C GLU A 40 -2.99 11.08 -6.34
N GLY A 41 -3.35 11.66 -7.49
CA GLY A 41 -4.74 11.93 -7.86
C GLY A 41 -5.54 10.69 -8.25
N ASP A 42 -4.88 9.63 -8.69
CA ASP A 42 -5.52 8.42 -9.24
C ASP A 42 -6.42 7.73 -8.20
N LEU A 43 -5.85 7.10 -7.20
CA LEU A 43 -6.64 6.45 -6.15
C LEU A 43 -7.33 7.44 -5.21
N PHE A 44 -6.86 8.68 -5.11
CA PHE A 44 -7.55 9.73 -4.37
C PHE A 44 -8.96 10.00 -4.91
N ALA A 45 -9.19 9.76 -6.21
CA ALA A 45 -10.51 9.84 -6.82
C ALA A 45 -11.53 8.85 -6.20
N LEU A 46 -11.08 7.82 -5.50
CA LEU A 46 -11.96 6.90 -4.75
C LEU A 46 -12.44 7.47 -3.41
N ALA A 47 -11.80 8.53 -2.88
CA ALA A 47 -12.09 9.08 -1.56
C ALA A 47 -13.59 9.35 -1.30
N PRO A 48 -14.40 9.86 -2.26
CA PRO A 48 -15.84 10.05 -2.04
C PRO A 48 -16.63 8.77 -1.76
N HIS A 49 -16.08 7.61 -2.08
CA HIS A 49 -16.73 6.30 -1.89
C HIS A 49 -16.24 5.58 -0.62
N LEU A 50 -15.14 6.05 -0.03
CA LEU A 50 -14.52 5.42 1.14
C LEU A 50 -15.17 5.90 2.44
N PRO A 51 -14.97 5.18 3.58
CA PRO A 51 -15.46 5.63 4.88
C PRO A 51 -14.95 7.03 5.24
N LEU A 52 -15.79 7.81 5.96
CA LEU A 52 -15.48 9.19 6.36
C LEU A 52 -14.65 9.29 7.65
N GLN A 53 -14.52 8.19 8.40
CA GLN A 53 -13.81 8.19 9.68
C GLN A 53 -12.31 8.56 9.55
N PRO A 54 -11.52 7.96 8.65
CA PRO A 54 -10.13 8.35 8.51
C PRO A 54 -9.97 9.67 7.75
N ALA A 55 -8.90 10.38 8.03
CA ALA A 55 -8.32 11.29 7.05
C ALA A 55 -7.62 10.45 5.98
N ILE A 56 -7.77 10.81 4.71
CA ILE A 56 -7.10 10.12 3.60
C ILE A 56 -5.92 10.97 3.15
N ALA A 57 -4.74 10.34 3.04
CA ALA A 57 -3.56 10.95 2.44
C ALA A 57 -3.12 10.13 1.23
N ALA A 58 -3.18 10.71 0.05
CA ALA A 58 -2.66 10.09 -1.16
C ALA A 58 -1.27 10.66 -1.47
N LEU A 59 -0.26 9.80 -1.43
CA LEU A 59 1.12 10.18 -1.65
C LEU A 59 1.49 10.11 -3.13
N ARG A 60 2.34 11.05 -3.56
CA ARG A 60 3.07 10.96 -4.81
C ARG A 60 4.34 10.14 -4.60
N ALA A 61 4.56 9.14 -5.44
CA ALA A 61 5.79 8.36 -5.45
C ALA A 61 7.02 9.23 -5.82
N PRO A 62 8.24 8.90 -5.32
CA PRO A 62 9.39 9.82 -5.40
C PRO A 62 10.07 9.86 -6.78
N LEU A 63 9.87 8.84 -7.64
CA LEU A 63 10.61 8.71 -8.91
C LEU A 63 9.74 9.15 -10.10
N PRO A 64 10.12 10.17 -10.86
CA PRO A 64 9.39 10.55 -12.07
C PRO A 64 9.56 9.47 -13.15
N VAL A 65 8.47 9.15 -13.86
CA VAL A 65 8.47 8.21 -14.99
C VAL A 65 7.41 8.61 -16.02
N GLY A 66 7.86 8.93 -17.24
CA GLY A 66 6.96 9.46 -18.26
C GLY A 66 6.27 10.74 -17.81
N GLN A 67 4.94 10.72 -17.74
CA GLN A 67 4.13 11.83 -17.21
C GLN A 67 3.60 11.58 -15.79
N GLY A 68 4.05 10.50 -15.15
CA GLY A 68 3.65 10.10 -13.80
C GLY A 68 4.83 9.76 -12.92
N TRP A 69 4.59 8.90 -11.92
CA TRP A 69 5.50 8.63 -10.82
C TRP A 69 5.59 7.15 -10.52
N SER A 70 6.65 6.73 -9.85
CA SER A 70 6.96 5.34 -9.52
C SER A 70 7.57 5.25 -8.12
N TRP A 71 7.20 4.23 -7.35
CA TRP A 71 7.77 3.97 -6.03
C TRP A 71 9.18 3.40 -6.14
N PHE A 72 9.41 2.55 -7.11
CA PHE A 72 10.70 1.93 -7.41
C PHE A 72 10.83 1.68 -8.91
N PRO A 73 12.06 1.60 -9.45
CA PRO A 73 12.27 1.31 -10.87
C PRO A 73 11.64 -0.03 -11.26
N LEU A 74 11.07 -0.11 -12.47
CA LEU A 74 10.73 -1.40 -13.06
C LEU A 74 12.01 -2.20 -13.31
N GLY A 75 12.14 -3.28 -12.57
CA GLY A 75 13.13 -4.32 -12.82
C GLY A 75 12.52 -5.53 -13.49
N VAL A 76 12.76 -6.71 -12.94
CA VAL A 76 12.02 -7.93 -13.33
C VAL A 76 10.56 -7.75 -12.90
N PRO A 77 9.59 -7.95 -13.80
CA PRO A 77 8.17 -7.81 -13.45
C PRO A 77 7.80 -8.68 -12.24
N GLY A 78 7.15 -8.06 -11.26
CA GLY A 78 6.75 -8.72 -10.01
C GLY A 78 7.91 -9.09 -9.07
N ASP A 79 9.13 -8.68 -9.36
CA ASP A 79 10.30 -8.90 -8.50
C ASP A 79 11.26 -7.70 -8.53
N PRO A 80 10.89 -6.60 -7.84
CA PRO A 80 11.69 -5.38 -7.80
C PRO A 80 13.01 -5.61 -7.05
N VAL A 81 13.99 -4.74 -7.34
CA VAL A 81 15.23 -4.68 -6.56
C VAL A 81 14.89 -4.28 -5.12
N GLY A 82 15.18 -5.15 -4.15
CA GLY A 82 14.81 -4.98 -2.75
C GLY A 82 15.23 -3.63 -2.16
N GLU A 83 16.47 -3.20 -2.41
CA GLU A 83 16.99 -1.92 -1.91
C GLU A 83 16.16 -0.70 -2.37
N ALA A 84 15.69 -0.67 -3.60
CA ALA A 84 14.87 0.44 -4.09
C ALA A 84 13.47 0.45 -3.46
N LEU A 85 12.90 -0.74 -3.25
CA LEU A 85 11.62 -0.93 -2.57
C LEU A 85 11.73 -0.52 -1.10
N ASP A 86 12.82 -0.91 -0.43
CA ASP A 86 13.12 -0.55 0.94
C ASP A 86 13.33 0.96 1.11
N ALA A 87 14.05 1.59 0.18
CA ALA A 87 14.25 3.05 0.18
C ALA A 87 12.92 3.81 0.09
N ALA A 88 11.99 3.34 -0.75
CA ALA A 88 10.66 3.94 -0.85
C ALA A 88 9.83 3.73 0.44
N ALA A 89 9.87 2.53 1.03
CA ALA A 89 9.17 2.24 2.28
C ALA A 89 9.69 3.08 3.44
N LEU A 90 11.02 3.17 3.58
CA LEU A 90 11.65 4.00 4.61
C LEU A 90 11.32 5.49 4.42
N GLY A 91 11.28 5.98 3.17
CA GLY A 91 10.89 7.36 2.89
C GLY A 91 9.44 7.69 3.30
N ILE A 92 8.52 6.75 3.11
CA ILE A 92 7.14 6.89 3.59
C ILE A 92 7.11 6.89 5.13
N ILE A 93 7.88 6.02 5.78
CA ILE A 93 7.96 5.95 7.24
C ILE A 93 8.51 7.27 7.81
N GLU A 94 9.60 7.81 7.23
CA GLU A 94 10.14 9.11 7.63
C GLU A 94 9.13 10.25 7.43
N TRP A 95 8.39 10.24 6.32
CA TRP A 95 7.34 11.21 6.09
C TRP A 95 6.23 11.13 7.14
N LEU A 96 5.81 9.91 7.53
CA LEU A 96 4.84 9.69 8.61
C LEU A 96 5.37 10.18 9.97
N ASP A 97 6.67 9.96 10.26
CA ASP A 97 7.31 10.42 11.50
C ASP A 97 7.39 11.95 11.59
N ALA A 98 7.48 12.62 10.43
CA ALA A 98 7.54 14.07 10.32
C ALA A 98 6.16 14.75 10.39
N LEU A 99 5.05 14.00 10.45
CA LEU A 99 3.72 14.60 10.61
C LEU A 99 3.62 15.35 11.93
N PRO A 100 3.09 16.58 11.94
CA PRO A 100 2.99 17.40 13.16
C PRO A 100 2.07 16.74 14.20
N GLU A 101 1.04 16.04 13.75
CA GLU A 101 0.11 15.29 14.57
C GLU A 101 0.12 13.82 14.15
N GLN A 102 0.36 12.92 15.10
CA GLN A 102 0.36 11.49 14.81
C GLN A 102 -1.07 10.96 14.74
N PRO A 103 -1.45 10.21 13.69
CA PRO A 103 -2.77 9.62 13.58
C PRO A 103 -3.01 8.56 14.67
N THR A 104 -4.27 8.38 15.07
CA THR A 104 -4.64 7.39 16.09
C THR A 104 -4.42 5.94 15.63
N SER A 105 -4.50 5.69 14.33
CA SER A 105 -4.12 4.44 13.66
C SER A 105 -3.83 4.71 12.19
N ILE A 106 -3.08 3.82 11.53
CA ILE A 106 -2.73 3.96 10.11
C ILE A 106 -3.15 2.70 9.37
N GLY A 107 -4.06 2.86 8.41
CA GLY A 107 -4.39 1.85 7.41
C GLY A 107 -3.71 2.14 6.08
N LEU A 108 -3.49 1.11 5.29
CA LEU A 108 -2.86 1.19 3.97
C LEU A 108 -3.84 0.77 2.87
N LEU A 109 -3.82 1.48 1.74
CA LEU A 109 -4.51 1.09 0.51
C LEU A 109 -3.58 1.34 -0.67
N GLY A 110 -3.31 0.32 -1.48
CA GLY A 110 -2.43 0.45 -2.62
C GLY A 110 -2.84 -0.41 -3.81
N PHE A 111 -2.61 0.12 -5.01
CA PHE A 111 -2.86 -0.58 -6.27
C PHE A 111 -1.54 -0.90 -6.99
N SER A 112 -1.41 -2.12 -7.51
CA SER A 112 -0.27 -2.53 -8.34
C SER A 112 1.06 -2.34 -7.60
N GLN A 113 1.93 -1.45 -8.08
CA GLN A 113 3.18 -1.08 -7.39
C GLN A 113 2.91 -0.51 -5.99
N GLY A 114 1.85 0.32 -5.82
CA GLY A 114 1.40 0.79 -4.51
C GLY A 114 0.90 -0.35 -3.61
N GLY A 115 0.30 -1.39 -4.20
CA GLY A 115 -0.07 -2.62 -3.48
C GLY A 115 1.15 -3.38 -2.95
N ALA A 116 2.22 -3.46 -3.73
CA ALA A 116 3.50 -4.03 -3.26
C ALA A 116 4.10 -3.18 -2.11
N MET A 117 3.97 -1.84 -2.20
CA MET A 117 4.41 -0.94 -1.14
C MET A 117 3.66 -1.15 0.18
N THR A 118 2.34 -1.45 0.15
CA THR A 118 1.60 -1.71 1.40
C THR A 118 2.20 -2.88 2.18
N LEU A 119 2.52 -3.97 1.50
CA LEU A 119 3.13 -5.14 2.14
C LEU A 119 4.57 -4.85 2.60
N GLN A 120 5.34 -4.07 1.85
CA GLN A 120 6.70 -3.71 2.24
C GLN A 120 6.72 -2.77 3.45
N LEU A 121 5.79 -1.82 3.54
CA LEU A 121 5.60 -0.98 4.72
C LEU A 121 5.30 -1.81 5.97
N MET A 122 4.39 -2.79 5.85
CA MET A 122 4.09 -3.71 6.96
C MET A 122 5.30 -4.54 7.37
N ARG A 123 6.17 -4.93 6.43
CA ARG A 123 7.43 -5.63 6.74
C ARG A 123 8.41 -4.75 7.51
N HIS A 124 8.53 -3.46 7.13
CA HIS A 124 9.43 -2.52 7.80
C HIS A 124 8.96 -2.09 9.18
N ALA A 125 7.65 -1.94 9.38
CA ALA A 125 7.07 -1.47 10.63
C ALA A 125 5.78 -2.25 10.97
N PRO A 126 5.90 -3.54 11.37
CA PRO A 126 4.76 -4.44 11.55
C PRO A 126 3.70 -3.97 12.54
N GLU A 127 4.08 -3.20 13.54
CA GLU A 127 3.19 -2.71 14.61
C GLU A 127 2.55 -1.35 14.28
N ARG A 128 3.05 -0.68 13.23
CA ARG A 128 2.63 0.67 12.90
C ARG A 128 1.34 0.72 12.09
N PHE A 129 1.10 -0.31 11.27
CA PHE A 129 -0.01 -0.36 10.33
C PHE A 129 -1.08 -1.33 10.82
N ALA A 130 -2.27 -0.79 11.08
CA ALA A 130 -3.39 -1.57 11.61
C ALA A 130 -3.92 -2.60 10.63
N PHE A 131 -3.91 -2.30 9.33
CA PHE A 131 -4.37 -3.17 8.25
C PHE A 131 -3.81 -2.73 6.89
N ALA A 132 -3.97 -3.58 5.86
CA ALA A 132 -3.69 -3.22 4.48
C ALA A 132 -4.79 -3.68 3.52
N VAL A 133 -5.06 -2.84 2.51
CA VAL A 133 -5.80 -3.16 1.29
C VAL A 133 -4.81 -3.19 0.14
N GLN A 134 -4.53 -4.38 -0.36
CA GLN A 134 -3.59 -4.63 -1.46
C GLN A 134 -4.38 -5.05 -2.70
N LEU A 135 -4.36 -4.22 -3.76
CA LEU A 135 -5.13 -4.41 -4.98
C LEU A 135 -4.20 -4.67 -6.15
N SER A 136 -4.34 -5.82 -6.80
CA SER A 136 -3.50 -6.26 -7.92
C SER A 136 -2.00 -6.03 -7.68
N GLY A 137 -1.55 -6.15 -6.42
CA GLY A 137 -0.16 -6.03 -6.03
C GLY A 137 0.49 -7.40 -5.76
N PHE A 138 1.67 -7.38 -5.16
CA PHE A 138 2.45 -8.59 -4.88
C PHE A 138 3.40 -8.37 -3.70
N ILE A 139 3.87 -9.46 -3.10
CA ILE A 139 5.00 -9.42 -2.17
C ILE A 139 6.32 -9.54 -2.95
N ALA A 140 7.30 -8.69 -2.63
CA ALA A 140 8.65 -8.82 -3.16
C ALA A 140 9.32 -10.12 -2.69
N SER A 141 10.25 -10.65 -3.48
CA SER A 141 11.02 -11.84 -3.12
C SER A 141 11.92 -11.60 -1.90
N GLY A 142 12.44 -12.70 -1.35
CA GLY A 142 13.33 -12.66 -0.19
C GLY A 142 12.59 -12.56 1.14
N THR A 143 13.36 -12.71 2.20
CA THR A 143 12.91 -12.58 3.59
C THR A 143 13.20 -11.19 4.14
N HIS A 144 12.38 -10.74 5.06
CA HIS A 144 12.57 -9.47 5.76
C HIS A 144 12.50 -9.70 7.28
N PRO A 145 13.26 -8.97 8.10
CA PRO A 145 13.23 -9.14 9.56
C PRO A 145 11.83 -9.01 10.19
N GLY A 146 10.96 -8.19 9.61
CA GLY A 146 9.58 -8.03 10.08
C GLY A 146 8.62 -9.18 9.74
N ASP A 147 9.03 -10.13 8.89
CA ASP A 147 8.16 -11.25 8.48
C ASP A 147 7.75 -12.15 9.66
N GLU A 148 8.63 -12.36 10.64
CA GLU A 148 8.34 -13.14 11.85
C GLU A 148 7.34 -12.39 12.72
N ARG A 149 7.54 -11.07 12.89
CA ARG A 149 6.62 -10.25 13.69
C ARG A 149 5.23 -10.16 13.06
N LEU A 150 5.13 -10.07 11.73
CA LEU A 150 3.86 -10.15 11.02
C LEU A 150 3.16 -11.50 11.22
N ALA A 151 3.91 -12.60 11.27
CA ALA A 151 3.34 -13.93 11.54
C ALA A 151 2.73 -14.04 12.95
N GLU A 152 3.26 -13.31 13.92
CA GLU A 152 2.70 -13.21 15.28
C GLU A 152 1.47 -12.31 15.33
N LEU A 153 1.57 -11.11 14.77
CA LEU A 153 0.52 -10.07 14.82
C LEU A 153 -0.70 -10.40 13.97
N ARG A 154 -0.47 -10.95 12.78
CA ARG A 154 -1.50 -11.32 11.78
C ARG A 154 -2.50 -10.18 11.52
N PRO A 155 -2.04 -8.97 11.14
CA PRO A 155 -2.94 -7.86 10.88
C PRO A 155 -3.94 -8.19 9.76
N PRO A 156 -5.13 -7.59 9.74
CA PRO A 156 -6.08 -7.74 8.65
C PRO A 156 -5.49 -7.29 7.31
N VAL A 157 -5.61 -8.12 6.28
CA VAL A 157 -5.21 -7.77 4.91
C VAL A 157 -6.32 -8.18 3.94
N PHE A 158 -6.81 -7.20 3.18
CA PHE A 158 -7.62 -7.44 2.00
C PHE A 158 -6.69 -7.56 0.79
N TRP A 159 -6.82 -8.67 0.03
CA TRP A 159 -6.09 -8.87 -1.22
C TRP A 159 -7.07 -9.11 -2.36
N GLY A 160 -7.24 -8.11 -3.24
CA GLY A 160 -8.07 -8.17 -4.42
C GLY A 160 -7.24 -8.32 -5.70
N ARG A 161 -7.69 -9.19 -6.63
CA ARG A 161 -7.02 -9.40 -7.92
C ARG A 161 -7.96 -9.95 -8.97
N GLY A 162 -7.69 -9.64 -10.24
CA GLY A 162 -8.39 -10.20 -11.38
C GLY A 162 -7.76 -11.51 -11.89
N THR A 163 -8.58 -12.38 -12.55
CA THR A 163 -8.08 -13.61 -13.18
C THR A 163 -7.43 -13.38 -14.54
N LEU A 164 -7.68 -12.25 -15.18
CA LEU A 164 -7.10 -11.87 -16.48
C LEU A 164 -6.12 -10.71 -16.39
N ASP A 165 -5.44 -10.55 -15.25
CA ASP A 165 -4.41 -9.51 -15.07
C ASP A 165 -3.14 -9.88 -15.86
N PRO A 166 -2.80 -9.12 -16.94
CA PRO A 166 -1.64 -9.40 -17.76
C PRO A 166 -0.36 -8.75 -17.23
N VAL A 167 -0.45 -7.95 -16.17
CA VAL A 167 0.66 -7.12 -15.66
C VAL A 167 1.40 -7.81 -14.54
N ILE A 168 0.67 -8.44 -13.60
CA ILE A 168 1.29 -9.12 -12.47
C ILE A 168 1.59 -10.58 -12.86
N PRO A 169 2.89 -10.99 -12.90
CA PRO A 169 3.25 -12.34 -13.29
C PRO A 169 2.68 -13.40 -12.34
N GLU A 170 2.33 -14.55 -12.88
CA GLU A 170 1.86 -15.71 -12.10
C GLU A 170 2.78 -16.08 -10.95
N ALA A 171 4.09 -16.01 -11.14
CA ALA A 171 5.09 -16.29 -10.10
C ALA A 171 4.97 -15.31 -8.91
N ALA A 172 4.66 -14.03 -9.17
CA ALA A 172 4.46 -13.03 -8.14
C ALA A 172 3.11 -13.25 -7.41
N VAL A 173 2.06 -13.63 -8.14
CA VAL A 173 0.78 -14.03 -7.56
C VAL A 173 0.94 -15.24 -6.66
N ALA A 174 1.59 -16.31 -7.15
CA ALA A 174 1.82 -17.54 -6.38
C ALA A 174 2.65 -17.29 -5.11
N ARG A 175 3.68 -16.43 -5.20
CA ARG A 175 4.48 -16.02 -4.04
C ARG A 175 3.63 -15.28 -3.00
N THR A 176 2.79 -14.35 -3.44
CA THR A 176 1.90 -13.59 -2.56
C THR A 176 0.88 -14.50 -1.88
N GLN A 177 0.30 -15.42 -2.64
CA GLN A 177 -0.65 -16.43 -2.15
C GLN A 177 -0.03 -17.38 -1.11
N ALA A 178 1.25 -17.70 -1.26
CA ALA A 178 1.98 -18.51 -0.28
C ALA A 178 2.38 -17.71 0.98
N TRP A 179 2.63 -16.41 0.84
CA TRP A 179 3.16 -15.57 1.93
C TRP A 179 2.07 -15.02 2.86
N LEU A 180 0.97 -14.49 2.32
CA LEU A 180 -0.07 -13.77 3.07
C LEU A 180 -0.76 -14.62 4.16
N PRO A 181 -1.18 -15.89 3.92
CA PRO A 181 -1.95 -16.65 4.92
C PRO A 181 -1.19 -16.89 6.22
N GLY A 182 0.15 -16.94 6.16
CA GLY A 182 0.99 -17.12 7.34
C GLY A 182 1.25 -15.85 8.14
N ARG A 183 0.94 -14.66 7.60
CA ARG A 183 1.37 -13.35 8.14
C ARG A 183 0.24 -12.32 8.28
N SER A 184 -0.99 -12.73 7.98
CA SER A 184 -2.15 -11.86 8.06
C SER A 184 -3.42 -12.62 8.42
N THR A 185 -4.44 -11.89 8.86
CA THR A 185 -5.83 -12.31 8.79
C THR A 185 -6.34 -11.92 7.40
N LEU A 186 -6.26 -12.88 6.46
CA LEU A 186 -6.43 -12.62 5.04
C LEU A 186 -7.90 -12.65 4.61
N THR A 187 -8.31 -11.60 3.90
CA THR A 187 -9.52 -11.54 3.08
C THR A 187 -9.11 -11.53 1.61
N GLU A 188 -9.01 -12.71 0.99
CA GLU A 188 -8.72 -12.82 -0.46
C GLU A 188 -9.98 -12.69 -1.29
N ARG A 189 -9.90 -11.92 -2.39
CA ARG A 189 -10.96 -11.75 -3.40
C ARG A 189 -10.40 -11.90 -4.81
N ILE A 190 -11.00 -12.80 -5.56
CA ILE A 190 -10.62 -13.09 -6.95
C ILE A 190 -11.80 -12.72 -7.84
N TYR A 191 -11.54 -11.79 -8.77
CA TYR A 191 -12.58 -11.29 -9.68
C TYR A 191 -12.40 -11.91 -11.06
N GLU A 192 -13.35 -12.77 -11.42
CA GLU A 192 -13.31 -13.48 -12.70
C GLU A 192 -13.45 -12.52 -13.88
N GLY A 193 -12.56 -12.65 -14.88
CA GLY A 193 -12.54 -11.81 -16.07
C GLY A 193 -11.99 -10.40 -15.87
N LEU A 194 -11.62 -10.02 -14.65
CA LEU A 194 -11.03 -8.71 -14.40
C LEU A 194 -9.56 -8.70 -14.81
N GLY A 195 -9.16 -7.67 -15.56
CA GLY A 195 -7.76 -7.36 -15.90
C GLY A 195 -7.05 -6.60 -14.79
N HIS A 196 -5.99 -5.84 -15.14
CA HIS A 196 -5.24 -5.01 -14.19
C HIS A 196 -5.97 -3.71 -13.87
N SER A 197 -7.02 -3.78 -13.07
CA SER A 197 -7.91 -2.66 -12.71
C SER A 197 -8.70 -2.96 -11.45
N ILE A 198 -9.39 -1.95 -10.92
CA ILE A 198 -10.32 -2.08 -9.79
C ILE A 198 -11.74 -2.06 -10.35
N SER A 199 -12.54 -3.10 -10.05
CA SER A 199 -13.94 -3.15 -10.44
C SER A 199 -14.85 -2.46 -9.42
N GLN A 200 -16.08 -2.13 -9.83
CA GLN A 200 -17.07 -1.58 -8.90
C GLN A 200 -17.48 -2.58 -7.81
N ALA A 201 -17.50 -3.88 -8.15
CA ALA A 201 -17.76 -4.94 -7.16
C ALA A 201 -16.64 -4.97 -6.11
N GLU A 202 -15.38 -4.94 -6.56
CA GLU A 202 -14.21 -4.88 -5.69
C GLU A 202 -14.23 -3.64 -4.79
N LEU A 203 -14.55 -2.46 -5.34
CA LEU A 203 -14.69 -1.24 -4.56
C LEU A 203 -15.74 -1.37 -3.45
N GLY A 204 -16.87 -2.02 -3.72
CA GLY A 204 -17.91 -2.29 -2.71
C GLY A 204 -17.41 -3.17 -1.57
N GLU A 205 -16.60 -4.20 -1.87
CA GLU A 205 -16.01 -5.09 -0.87
C GLU A 205 -14.89 -4.41 -0.08
N ILE A 206 -14.07 -3.55 -0.73
CA ILE A 206 -13.07 -2.70 -0.07
C ILE A 206 -13.74 -1.79 0.95
N VAL A 207 -14.84 -1.12 0.57
CA VAL A 207 -15.59 -0.24 1.47
C VAL A 207 -16.14 -1.01 2.67
N THR A 208 -16.62 -2.23 2.46
CA THR A 208 -17.11 -3.11 3.54
C THR A 208 -15.95 -3.47 4.48
N PHE A 209 -14.83 -3.94 3.95
CA PHE A 209 -13.63 -4.25 4.74
C PHE A 209 -13.15 -3.03 5.54
N LEU A 210 -13.03 -1.86 4.90
CA LEU A 210 -12.57 -0.64 5.58
C LEU A 210 -13.51 -0.22 6.73
N ARG A 211 -14.83 -0.37 6.57
CA ARG A 211 -15.78 -0.05 7.64
C ARG A 211 -15.56 -0.93 8.86
N GLU A 212 -15.22 -2.19 8.68
CA GLU A 212 -14.90 -3.11 9.79
C GLU A 212 -13.63 -2.70 10.54
N GLN A 213 -12.68 -2.03 9.87
CA GLN A 213 -11.42 -1.59 10.48
C GLN A 213 -11.56 -0.28 11.26
N TYR A 214 -12.61 0.49 11.03
CA TYR A 214 -12.84 1.80 11.66
C TYR A 214 -14.05 1.83 12.60
N THR A 215 -14.50 0.65 13.07
CA THR A 215 -15.58 0.53 14.08
C THR A 215 -15.08 0.59 15.51
#